data_084b84be48434b568a1abeec212310cf
#
_entry.id   084b84be48434b568a1abeec212310cf
#
_cell.length_a   1.000
_cell.length_b   1.000
_cell.length_c   1.000
_cell.angle_alpha   90.00
_cell.angle_beta   90.00
_cell.angle_gamma   90.00
#
_symmetry.space_group_name_H-M   'P 1'
#
loop_
_entity.id
_entity.type
_entity.pdbx_description
1 polymer ?
#
loop_
_entity_poly.entity_id
_entity_poly.type
_entity_poly.pdbx_seq_one_letter_code
_entity_poly.pdbx_strand_id
1 'polypeptide(L)'
;MNTESCDMVRCHDDDAVLDGPPGSFYITETEAGKIMWLKLPDGAASAINLRPHTTDGPSWEWDGNEDRPTLTPSVHRVGSWHGFVRNGRMESC
;
A
#
# COMPACT_ATOMS: atom_id res chain seq x y z
N MET A 1 -6.94 -6.74 22.20
CA MET A 1 -6.04 -6.80 21.07
C MET A 1 -6.80 -6.46 19.79
N ASN A 2 -6.32 -5.47 19.08
CA ASN A 2 -6.99 -5.07 17.86
C ASN A 2 -6.20 -5.54 16.66
N THR A 3 -6.78 -6.47 15.95
CA THR A 3 -6.26 -6.86 14.67
C THR A 3 -7.08 -6.13 13.62
N GLU A 4 -6.47 -5.13 13.00
CA GLU A 4 -7.12 -4.41 11.93
C GLU A 4 -6.81 -5.10 10.62
N SER A 5 -7.84 -5.43 9.88
CA SER A 5 -7.70 -5.97 8.54
C SER A 5 -8.78 -5.40 7.65
N CYS A 6 -8.48 -5.30 6.38
CA CYS A 6 -9.44 -4.82 5.40
C CYS A 6 -9.10 -5.32 4.01
N ASP A 7 -10.12 -5.44 3.19
CA ASP A 7 -9.93 -5.70 1.78
C ASP A 7 -9.45 -4.43 1.09
N MET A 8 -8.60 -4.59 0.10
CA MET A 8 -8.11 -3.46 -0.67
C MET A 8 -9.10 -3.09 -1.77
N VAL A 9 -9.16 -1.80 -2.08
CA VAL A 9 -10.05 -1.25 -3.10
C VAL A 9 -9.21 -0.51 -4.12
N ARG A 10 -9.21 -1.00 -5.36
CA ARG A 10 -8.45 -0.36 -6.42
C ARG A 10 -9.10 0.96 -6.83
N CYS A 11 -8.29 2.01 -6.84
CA CYS A 11 -8.67 3.33 -7.32
C CYS A 11 -7.89 3.68 -8.59
N HIS A 12 -8.32 4.73 -9.29
CA HIS A 12 -7.70 5.13 -10.54
C HIS A 12 -7.09 6.52 -10.49
N ASP A 13 -7.04 7.13 -9.30
CA ASP A 13 -6.31 8.36 -9.04
C ASP A 13 -6.05 8.49 -7.54
N ASP A 14 -5.17 9.42 -7.17
CA ASP A 14 -4.76 9.61 -5.78
C ASP A 14 -5.85 10.25 -4.92
N ASP A 15 -6.67 11.12 -5.50
CA ASP A 15 -7.78 11.73 -4.76
C ASP A 15 -8.78 10.67 -4.30
N ALA A 16 -9.04 9.66 -5.13
CA ALA A 16 -9.92 8.57 -4.77
C ALA A 16 -9.37 7.74 -3.59
N VAL A 17 -8.04 7.64 -3.48
CA VAL A 17 -7.42 6.97 -2.33
C VAL A 17 -7.62 7.79 -1.07
N LEU A 18 -7.40 9.10 -1.14
CA LEU A 18 -7.55 9.98 0.03
C LEU A 18 -8.98 10.03 0.52
N ASP A 19 -9.94 10.05 -0.40
CA ASP A 19 -11.38 10.14 -0.06
C ASP A 19 -12.03 8.78 0.18
N GLY A 20 -11.34 7.69 -0.17
CA GLY A 20 -11.91 6.36 -0.09
C GLY A 20 -11.79 5.72 1.29
N PRO A 21 -12.32 4.51 1.45
CA PRO A 21 -12.19 3.77 2.71
C PRO A 21 -10.77 3.27 2.92
N PRO A 22 -10.42 2.86 4.14
CA PRO A 22 -9.16 2.15 4.37
C PRO A 22 -9.01 0.98 3.41
N GLY A 23 -7.78 0.77 2.91
CA GLY A 23 -7.52 -0.24 1.89
C GLY A 23 -7.54 0.29 0.47
N SER A 24 -8.00 1.52 0.26
CA SER A 24 -7.97 2.14 -1.06
C SER A 24 -6.53 2.29 -1.55
N PHE A 25 -6.28 1.98 -2.80
CA PHE A 25 -4.93 2.07 -3.36
C PHE A 25 -4.95 2.48 -4.83
N TYR A 26 -3.85 3.09 -5.26
CA TYR A 26 -3.65 3.49 -6.66
C TYR A 26 -2.18 3.33 -7.00
N ILE A 27 -1.89 2.63 -8.09
CA ILE A 27 -0.52 2.41 -8.55
C ILE A 27 -0.27 3.34 -9.73
N THR A 28 0.81 4.12 -9.63
CA THR A 28 1.21 5.04 -10.70
C THR A 28 2.70 4.95 -10.91
N GLU A 29 3.15 5.40 -12.06
CA GLU A 29 4.56 5.37 -12.42
C GLU A 29 5.17 6.75 -12.27
N THR A 30 6.38 6.81 -11.70
CA THR A 30 7.18 8.03 -11.59
C THR A 30 8.51 7.83 -12.29
N GLU A 31 9.31 8.91 -12.41
CA GLU A 31 10.65 8.80 -12.99
C GLU A 31 11.55 7.84 -12.21
N ALA A 32 11.34 7.73 -10.91
CA ALA A 32 12.14 6.84 -10.04
C ALA A 32 11.64 5.40 -10.05
N GLY A 33 10.43 5.15 -10.54
CA GLY A 33 9.80 3.84 -10.54
C GLY A 33 8.34 3.92 -10.18
N LYS A 34 7.71 2.77 -9.97
CA LYS A 34 6.29 2.74 -9.60
C LYS A 34 6.11 3.00 -8.11
N ILE A 35 5.02 3.66 -7.77
CA ILE A 35 4.59 3.83 -6.38
C ILE A 35 3.15 3.37 -6.23
N MET A 36 2.81 2.95 -5.02
CA MET A 36 1.43 2.64 -4.64
C MET A 36 1.00 3.65 -3.58
N TRP A 37 -0.01 4.46 -3.90
CA TRP A 37 -0.70 5.25 -2.89
C TRP A 37 -1.63 4.31 -2.14
N LEU A 38 -1.53 4.28 -0.83
CA LEU A 38 -2.24 3.28 -0.04
C LEU A 38 -2.82 3.93 1.21
N LYS A 39 -4.11 3.70 1.43
CA LYS A 39 -4.74 4.13 2.67
C LYS A 39 -4.71 2.98 3.66
N LEU A 40 -3.98 3.19 4.75
CA LEU A 40 -3.76 2.17 5.78
C LEU A 40 -5.05 1.93 6.59
N PRO A 41 -5.16 0.78 7.28
CA PRO A 41 -6.37 0.48 8.07
C PRO A 41 -6.71 1.52 9.13
N ASP A 42 -5.72 2.27 9.62
CA ASP A 42 -5.96 3.35 10.58
C ASP A 42 -6.40 4.66 9.92
N GLY A 43 -6.52 4.69 8.59
CA GLY A 43 -6.95 5.86 7.84
C GLY A 43 -5.81 6.76 7.35
N ALA A 44 -4.58 6.49 7.73
CA ALA A 44 -3.43 7.26 7.23
C ALA A 44 -3.09 6.86 5.80
N ALA A 45 -2.73 7.83 4.97
CA ALA A 45 -2.27 7.58 3.61
C ALA A 45 -0.76 7.48 3.57
N SER A 46 -0.23 6.59 2.75
CA SER A 46 1.19 6.37 2.61
C SER A 46 1.56 6.12 1.14
N ALA A 47 2.75 6.54 0.75
CA ALA A 47 3.30 6.24 -0.57
C ALA A 47 4.29 5.07 -0.41
N ILE A 48 4.06 4.01 -1.15
CA ILE A 48 4.87 2.80 -1.09
C ILE A 48 5.67 2.69 -2.38
N ASN A 49 7.01 2.74 -2.26
CA ASN A 49 7.88 2.57 -3.40
C ASN A 49 7.94 1.11 -3.82
N LEU A 50 7.64 0.82 -5.07
CA LEU A 50 7.64 -0.54 -5.60
C LEU A 50 8.94 -0.80 -6.34
N ARG A 51 9.56 -1.95 -6.09
CA ARG A 51 10.81 -2.33 -6.78
C ARG A 51 10.55 -2.71 -8.24
N PRO A 52 11.46 -2.38 -9.15
CA PRO A 52 12.69 -1.60 -8.96
C PRO A 52 12.40 -0.11 -8.79
N HIS A 53 13.14 0.53 -7.90
CA HIS A 53 12.94 1.95 -7.60
C HIS A 53 14.30 2.60 -7.37
N THR A 54 14.56 3.74 -7.98
CA THR A 54 15.88 4.37 -7.94
C THR A 54 16.08 5.28 -6.73
N THR A 55 15.03 5.61 -6.02
CA THR A 55 15.11 6.45 -4.82
C THR A 55 15.70 5.66 -3.67
N ASP A 56 16.60 6.28 -2.89
CA ASP A 56 17.11 5.70 -1.67
C ASP A 56 15.98 5.57 -0.65
N GLY A 57 16.06 4.57 0.20
CA GLY A 57 15.07 4.34 1.22
C GLY A 57 14.28 3.06 1.00
N PRO A 58 13.26 2.82 1.84
CA PRO A 58 12.51 1.58 1.77
C PRO A 58 11.78 1.41 0.44
N SER A 59 11.77 0.19 -0.07
CA SER A 59 10.98 -0.19 -1.23
C SER A 59 10.46 -1.60 -1.02
N TRP A 60 9.40 -1.95 -1.73
CA TRP A 60 8.74 -3.24 -1.57
C TRP A 60 8.70 -4.00 -2.88
N GLU A 61 8.79 -5.30 -2.77
CA GLU A 61 8.56 -6.19 -3.89
C GLU A 61 7.06 -6.33 -4.10
N TRP A 62 6.63 -6.13 -5.34
CA TRP A 62 5.22 -6.24 -5.73
C TRP A 62 5.07 -7.40 -6.71
N ASP A 63 4.03 -8.21 -6.52
CA ASP A 63 3.79 -9.38 -7.37
C ASP A 63 3.26 -9.03 -8.77
N GLY A 64 3.00 -7.75 -9.03
CA GLY A 64 2.50 -7.31 -10.33
C GLY A 64 0.99 -7.40 -10.50
N ASN A 65 0.27 -7.90 -9.51
CA ASN A 65 -1.18 -8.00 -9.59
C ASN A 65 -1.80 -6.65 -9.21
N GLU A 66 -2.48 -6.02 -10.17
CA GLU A 66 -3.04 -4.69 -9.96
C GLU A 66 -4.37 -4.71 -9.22
N ASP A 67 -5.05 -5.85 -9.20
CA ASP A 67 -6.35 -5.97 -8.55
C ASP A 67 -6.24 -6.52 -7.14
N ARG A 68 -5.32 -7.46 -6.92
CA ARG A 68 -5.09 -8.11 -5.63
C ARG A 68 -3.61 -8.14 -5.31
N PRO A 69 -3.02 -6.98 -4.98
CA PRO A 69 -1.57 -6.90 -4.83
C PRO A 69 -1.07 -7.63 -3.59
N THR A 70 0.16 -8.13 -3.70
CA THR A 70 0.95 -8.64 -2.59
C THR A 70 2.25 -7.86 -2.53
N LEU A 71 2.59 -7.37 -1.35
CA LEU A 71 3.83 -6.65 -1.10
C LEU A 71 4.71 -7.43 -0.14
N THR A 72 6.02 -7.39 -0.37
CA THR A 72 7.01 -8.04 0.47
C THR A 72 8.16 -7.06 0.70
N PRO A 73 8.62 -6.84 1.91
CA PRO A 73 8.19 -7.41 3.19
C PRO A 73 6.91 -6.75 3.74
N SER A 74 6.69 -6.87 5.05
CA SER A 74 5.55 -6.20 5.70
C SER A 74 5.66 -4.69 5.58
N VAL A 75 4.52 -4.01 5.56
CA VAL A 75 4.45 -2.55 5.53
C VAL A 75 4.43 -2.04 6.96
N HIS A 76 5.35 -1.15 7.27
CA HIS A 76 5.44 -0.57 8.61
C HIS A 76 5.54 0.94 8.52
N ARG A 77 4.53 1.63 9.04
CA ARG A 77 4.56 3.07 9.23
C ARG A 77 4.63 3.34 10.72
N VAL A 78 5.77 3.82 11.17
CA VAL A 78 6.04 4.04 12.60
C VAL A 78 4.99 4.97 13.21
N GLY A 79 4.41 4.54 14.33
CA GLY A 79 3.38 5.31 15.03
C GLY A 79 1.99 5.20 14.42
N SER A 80 1.82 4.40 13.37
CA SER A 80 0.56 4.26 12.65
C SER A 80 0.18 2.80 12.52
N TRP A 81 0.71 2.10 11.51
CA TRP A 81 0.27 0.73 11.21
C TRP A 81 1.44 -0.15 10.80
N HIS A 82 1.38 -1.42 11.19
CA HIS A 82 2.32 -2.44 10.76
C HIS A 82 1.54 -3.70 10.39
N GLY A 83 1.77 -4.22 9.21
CA GLY A 83 1.06 -5.41 8.77
C GLY A 83 1.51 -5.92 7.41
N PHE A 84 0.77 -6.88 6.90
CA PHE A 84 1.05 -7.52 5.63
C PHE A 84 0.03 -7.12 4.57
N VAL A 85 0.50 -6.99 3.34
CA VAL A 85 -0.37 -6.81 2.17
C VAL A 85 -0.25 -8.08 1.34
N ARG A 86 -1.30 -8.87 1.32
CA ARG A 86 -1.31 -10.17 0.66
C ARG A 86 -2.61 -10.38 -0.10
N ASN A 87 -2.47 -10.68 -1.38
CA ASN A 87 -3.60 -11.07 -2.23
C ASN A 87 -4.78 -10.09 -2.12
N GLY A 88 -4.49 -8.79 -2.13
CA GLY A 88 -5.52 -7.75 -2.08
C GLY A 88 -6.14 -7.55 -0.71
N ARG A 89 -5.45 -7.96 0.36
CA ARG A 89 -5.94 -7.82 1.71
C ARG A 89 -4.83 -7.30 2.61
N MET A 90 -5.18 -6.38 3.51
CA MET A 90 -4.27 -5.84 4.51
C MET A 90 -4.58 -6.46 5.85
N GLU A 91 -3.55 -6.98 6.51
CA GLU A 91 -3.68 -7.65 7.80
C GLU A 91 -2.64 -7.13 8.77
N SER A 92 -3.08 -6.63 9.93
CA SER A 92 -2.17 -6.18 10.98
C SER A 92 -1.39 -7.35 11.56
N CYS A 93 -0.12 -7.11 11.91
CA CYS A 93 0.65 -8.12 12.62
C CYS A 93 0.73 -7.88 14.13
#